data_7f0602930694456c367005c5f536d4e3
#
_entry.id   7f0602930694456c367005c5f536d4e3
#
_cell.length_a   1.000
_cell.length_b   1.000
_cell.length_c   1.000
_cell.angle_alpha   90.00
_cell.angle_beta   90.00
_cell.angle_gamma   90.00
#
_symmetry.space_group_name_H-M   'P 1'
#
loop_
_entity.id
_entity.type
_entity.pdbx_description
1 polymer ?
#
loop_
_entity_poly.entity_id
_entity_poly.type
_entity_poly.pdbx_seq_one_letter_code
_entity_poly.pdbx_strand_id
1 'polypeptide(L)'
;MFCDYHLHSEFSFDSSESIENICKKAIAEGISEIAITDHAEFPLRENAPWPDFEKRSEVICTCSRKYGKELAVREGVEIGQPWRSKELENRISAYQPDFIIASVHELDGFPGGLGQSGGNR
;
A
#
# COMPACT_ATOMS: atom_id res chain seq x y z
N MET A 1 -9.36 8.12 19.30
CA MET A 1 -8.26 8.05 18.31
C MET A 1 -8.76 7.43 17.02
N PHE A 2 -8.45 8.05 15.89
CA PHE A 2 -8.86 7.53 14.60
C PHE A 2 -7.63 7.10 13.81
N CYS A 3 -7.75 5.98 13.13
CA CYS A 3 -6.66 5.38 12.35
C CYS A 3 -7.17 5.02 10.94
N ASP A 4 -6.29 5.09 9.96
CA ASP A 4 -6.58 4.60 8.62
C ASP A 4 -5.36 3.85 8.10
N TYR A 5 -5.50 2.55 7.90
CA TYR A 5 -4.40 1.69 7.52
C TYR A 5 -4.51 1.17 6.09
N HIS A 6 -5.33 1.80 5.26
CA HIS A 6 -5.47 1.38 3.87
C HIS A 6 -5.45 2.60 2.95
N LEU A 7 -4.26 3.12 2.69
CA LEU A 7 -4.07 4.33 1.89
C LEU A 7 -3.03 4.08 0.81
N HIS A 8 -3.29 4.60 -0.39
CA HIS A 8 -2.38 4.49 -1.52
C HIS A 8 -1.83 5.85 -1.88
N SER A 9 -0.53 5.90 -2.13
CA SER A 9 0.18 7.12 -2.49
C SER A 9 0.59 7.13 -3.97
N GLU A 10 1.27 8.17 -4.37
CA GLU A 10 1.82 8.28 -5.72
C GLU A 10 2.79 7.16 -6.09
N PHE A 11 3.27 6.39 -5.12
CA PHE A 11 4.12 5.23 -5.36
C PHE A 11 3.32 4.00 -5.81
N SER A 12 2.01 4.04 -5.68
CA SER A 12 1.14 2.99 -6.16
C SER A 12 0.69 3.32 -7.58
N PHE A 13 0.57 2.29 -8.44
CA PHE A 13 0.18 2.51 -9.83
C PHE A 13 -1.21 3.14 -9.97
N ASP A 14 -2.03 3.04 -8.93
CA ASP A 14 -3.43 3.47 -8.97
C ASP A 14 -3.71 4.78 -8.25
N SER A 15 -2.68 5.53 -7.86
CA SER A 15 -2.86 6.78 -7.14
C SER A 15 -1.84 7.81 -7.58
N SER A 16 -2.22 9.07 -7.48
CA SER A 16 -1.30 10.18 -7.75
C SER A 16 -1.12 11.09 -6.53
N GLU A 17 -1.69 10.70 -5.39
CA GLU A 17 -1.65 11.53 -4.20
C GLU A 17 -0.30 11.45 -3.50
N SER A 18 0.32 12.60 -3.22
CA SER A 18 1.60 12.60 -2.51
C SER A 18 1.41 12.19 -1.05
N ILE A 19 2.43 11.56 -0.49
CA ILE A 19 2.40 11.15 0.92
C ILE A 19 2.23 12.36 1.81
N GLU A 20 2.87 13.47 1.47
CA GLU A 20 2.71 14.70 2.26
C GLU A 20 1.27 15.19 2.27
N ASN A 21 0.59 15.18 1.13
CA ASN A 21 -0.81 15.59 1.08
C ASN A 21 -1.70 14.64 1.87
N ILE A 22 -1.41 13.34 1.83
CA ILE A 22 -2.14 12.37 2.63
C ILE A 22 -2.01 12.71 4.12
N CYS A 23 -0.79 13.02 4.57
CA CYS A 23 -0.55 13.42 5.95
C CYS A 23 -1.34 14.66 6.34
N LYS A 24 -1.33 15.68 5.49
CA LYS A 24 -2.06 16.92 5.75
C LYS A 24 -3.55 16.68 5.86
N LYS A 25 -4.10 15.88 4.96
CA LYS A 25 -5.53 15.56 4.99
C LYS A 25 -5.89 14.77 6.23
N ALA A 26 -5.06 13.80 6.59
CA ALA A 26 -5.31 12.99 7.80
C ALA A 26 -5.36 13.87 9.04
N ILE A 27 -4.40 14.77 9.19
CA ILE A 27 -4.38 15.69 10.32
C ILE A 27 -5.62 16.56 10.33
N ALA A 28 -6.00 17.11 9.18
CA ALA A 28 -7.17 17.96 9.07
C ALA A 28 -8.46 17.24 9.47
N GLU A 29 -8.52 15.92 9.27
CA GLU A 29 -9.69 15.11 9.60
C GLU A 29 -9.62 14.50 11.00
N GLY A 30 -8.60 14.82 11.77
CA GLY A 30 -8.46 14.32 13.13
C GLY A 30 -7.97 12.89 13.23
N ILE A 31 -7.38 12.37 12.17
CA ILE A 31 -6.77 11.03 12.17
C ILE A 31 -5.40 11.13 12.82
N SER A 32 -5.08 10.22 13.73
CA SER A 32 -3.84 10.26 14.48
C SER A 32 -2.81 9.22 14.07
N GLU A 33 -3.21 8.25 13.25
CA GLU A 33 -2.27 7.24 12.75
C GLU A 33 -2.72 6.74 11.39
N ILE A 34 -1.78 6.64 10.44
CA ILE A 34 -2.07 6.10 9.12
C ILE A 34 -0.98 5.09 8.74
N ALA A 35 -1.33 4.21 7.81
CA ALA A 35 -0.36 3.36 7.13
C ALA A 35 -0.49 3.58 5.64
N ILE A 36 0.62 3.80 4.97
CA ILE A 36 0.66 3.89 3.52
C ILE A 36 0.84 2.47 3.01
N THR A 37 -0.17 1.96 2.30
CA THR A 37 -0.24 0.55 1.89
C THR A 37 -0.38 0.43 0.39
N ASP A 38 0.62 0.93 -0.33
CA ASP A 38 0.60 0.91 -1.79
C ASP A 38 0.60 -0.52 -2.33
N HIS A 39 0.04 -0.69 -3.51
CA HIS A 39 -0.08 -1.99 -4.17
C HIS A 39 1.25 -2.59 -4.59
N ALA A 40 1.44 -3.87 -4.33
CA ALA A 40 2.48 -4.69 -4.94
C ALA A 40 1.80 -5.95 -5.48
N GLU A 41 1.46 -5.93 -6.74
CA GLU A 41 0.66 -6.98 -7.36
C GLU A 41 1.49 -8.08 -7.99
N PHE A 42 0.98 -9.30 -7.99
CA PHE A 42 1.52 -10.39 -8.77
C PHE A 42 0.45 -10.89 -9.75
N PRO A 43 0.80 -11.16 -11.02
CA PRO A 43 2.13 -10.97 -11.59
C PRO A 43 2.49 -9.50 -11.78
N LEU A 44 3.79 -9.24 -11.79
CA LEU A 44 4.30 -7.90 -12.07
C LEU A 44 3.88 -7.50 -13.48
N ARG A 45 3.38 -6.29 -13.62
CA ARG A 45 2.88 -5.78 -14.90
C ARG A 45 3.53 -4.44 -15.21
N GLU A 46 3.71 -4.18 -16.49
CA GLU A 46 4.32 -2.94 -16.94
C GLU A 46 3.50 -1.72 -16.52
N ASN A 47 2.16 -1.84 -16.56
CA ASN A 47 1.26 -0.75 -16.19
C ASN A 47 0.89 -0.74 -14.71
N ALA A 48 1.45 -1.65 -13.94
CA ALA A 48 1.21 -1.74 -12.49
C ALA A 48 2.50 -2.15 -11.79
N PRO A 49 3.55 -1.31 -11.88
CA PRO A 49 4.84 -1.65 -11.27
C PRO A 49 4.73 -1.65 -9.75
N TRP A 50 5.63 -2.41 -9.14
CA TRP A 50 5.77 -2.37 -7.69
C TRP A 50 6.34 -1.02 -7.27
N PRO A 51 6.00 -0.54 -6.06
CA PRO A 51 6.55 0.72 -5.58
C PRO A 51 8.08 0.66 -5.47
N ASP A 52 8.71 1.82 -5.64
CA ASP A 52 10.11 1.98 -5.26
C ASP A 52 10.12 2.09 -3.73
N PHE A 53 10.28 0.96 -3.07
CA PHE A 53 10.15 0.88 -1.61
C PHE A 53 11.18 1.74 -0.88
N GLU A 54 12.40 1.81 -1.40
CA GLU A 54 13.45 2.59 -0.75
C GLU A 54 13.13 4.08 -0.79
N LYS A 55 12.73 4.56 -1.96
CA LYS A 55 12.39 5.97 -2.12
C LYS A 55 11.14 6.33 -1.33
N ARG A 56 10.15 5.44 -1.31
CA ARG A 56 8.94 5.63 -0.52
C ARG A 56 9.27 5.72 0.96
N SER A 57 10.16 4.85 1.43
CA SER A 57 10.59 4.83 2.82
C SER A 57 11.23 6.16 3.22
N GLU A 58 12.04 6.74 2.34
CA GLU A 58 12.65 8.06 2.59
C GLU A 58 11.59 9.14 2.75
N VAL A 59 10.58 9.15 1.89
CA VAL A 59 9.50 10.14 1.95
C VAL A 59 8.69 9.96 3.23
N ILE A 60 8.35 8.72 3.58
CA ILE A 60 7.61 8.43 4.82
C ILE A 60 8.41 8.88 6.03
N CYS A 61 9.70 8.62 6.04
CA CYS A 61 10.57 9.03 7.13
C CYS A 61 10.59 10.56 7.29
N THR A 62 10.68 11.27 6.18
CA THR A 62 10.64 12.74 6.18
C THR A 62 9.31 13.25 6.75
N CYS A 63 8.20 12.67 6.32
CA CYS A 63 6.87 13.04 6.82
C CYS A 63 6.71 12.69 8.29
N SER A 64 7.24 11.56 8.73
CA SER A 64 7.20 11.18 10.13
C SER A 64 7.92 12.19 11.01
N ARG A 65 9.05 12.71 10.55
CA ARG A 65 9.77 13.75 11.30
C ARG A 65 8.99 15.06 11.31
N LYS A 66 8.38 15.40 10.19
CA LYS A 66 7.68 16.69 10.04
C LYS A 66 6.35 16.72 10.81
N TYR A 67 5.61 15.63 10.78
CA TYR A 67 4.25 15.58 11.34
C TYR A 67 4.10 14.69 12.56
N GLY A 68 5.19 14.12 13.05
CA GLY A 68 5.15 13.08 14.08
C GLY A 68 4.51 13.45 15.39
N LYS A 69 4.37 14.74 15.69
CA LYS A 69 3.68 15.17 16.90
C LYS A 69 2.17 15.03 16.80
N GLU A 70 1.66 15.03 15.58
CA GLU A 70 0.22 15.01 15.33
C GLU A 70 -0.23 13.73 14.66
N LEU A 71 0.68 13.05 13.95
CA LEU A 71 0.33 11.92 13.10
C LEU A 71 1.44 10.88 13.09
N ALA A 72 1.11 9.64 13.42
CA ALA A 72 2.02 8.52 13.24
C ALA A 72 1.83 7.97 11.83
N VAL A 73 2.92 7.81 11.08
CA VAL A 73 2.89 7.32 9.70
C VAL A 73 3.63 5.98 9.65
N ARG A 74 2.91 4.92 9.29
CA ARG A 74 3.47 3.57 9.21
C ARG A 74 3.72 3.19 7.77
N GLU A 75 4.72 2.34 7.56
CA GLU A 75 5.05 1.80 6.25
C GLU A 75 4.37 0.47 6.08
N GLY A 76 3.45 0.39 5.12
CA GLY A 76 2.77 -0.83 4.82
C GLY A 76 2.82 -1.16 3.35
N VAL A 77 2.21 -2.25 3.00
CA VAL A 77 2.09 -2.67 1.61
C VAL A 77 0.81 -3.50 1.45
N GLU A 78 0.13 -3.32 0.32
CA GLU A 78 -0.99 -4.16 -0.03
C GLU A 78 -0.53 -5.13 -1.11
N ILE A 79 -0.45 -6.42 -0.76
CA ILE A 79 0.06 -7.44 -1.66
C ILE A 79 -1.10 -8.15 -2.33
N GLY A 80 -1.14 -8.13 -3.68
CA GLY A 80 -2.07 -8.93 -4.44
C GLY A 80 -1.46 -10.28 -4.76
N GLN A 81 -2.22 -11.36 -4.54
CA GLN A 81 -1.82 -12.73 -4.88
C GLN A 81 -0.51 -13.14 -4.22
N PRO A 82 -0.33 -12.96 -2.90
CA PRO A 82 0.99 -13.14 -2.26
C PRO A 82 1.55 -14.56 -2.38
N TRP A 83 0.68 -15.56 -2.50
CA TRP A 83 1.11 -16.96 -2.57
C TRP A 83 1.68 -17.36 -3.93
N ARG A 84 1.64 -16.47 -4.91
CA ARG A 84 2.05 -16.81 -6.29
C ARG A 84 3.47 -16.39 -6.63
N SER A 85 4.15 -15.66 -5.75
CA SER A 85 5.45 -15.12 -6.11
C SER A 85 6.43 -15.21 -4.96
N LYS A 86 7.42 -16.07 -5.12
CA LYS A 86 8.52 -16.16 -4.17
C LYS A 86 9.39 -14.90 -4.23
N GLU A 87 9.52 -14.31 -5.40
CA GLU A 87 10.28 -13.08 -5.56
C GLU A 87 9.64 -11.94 -4.77
N LEU A 88 8.32 -11.78 -4.88
CA LEU A 88 7.62 -10.74 -4.13
C LEU A 88 7.74 -10.99 -2.63
N GLU A 89 7.57 -12.23 -2.20
CA GLU A 89 7.72 -12.59 -0.80
C GLU A 89 9.10 -12.21 -0.28
N ASN A 90 10.14 -12.52 -1.04
CA ASN A 90 11.51 -12.18 -0.66
C ASN A 90 11.74 -10.67 -0.60
N ARG A 91 11.17 -9.92 -1.56
CA ARG A 91 11.28 -8.46 -1.59
C ARG A 91 10.62 -7.85 -0.35
N ILE A 92 9.44 -8.32 -0.01
CA ILE A 92 8.70 -7.81 1.15
C ILE A 92 9.42 -8.18 2.45
N SER A 93 9.95 -9.39 2.55
CA SER A 93 10.72 -9.80 3.73
C SER A 93 11.96 -8.93 3.93
N ALA A 94 12.65 -8.61 2.84
CA ALA A 94 13.83 -7.75 2.92
C ALA A 94 13.48 -6.31 3.30
N TYR A 95 12.34 -5.82 2.82
CA TYR A 95 11.88 -4.47 3.10
C TYR A 95 11.40 -4.30 4.55
N GLN A 96 10.79 -5.33 5.10
CA GLN A 96 10.26 -5.37 6.48
C GLN A 96 9.30 -4.23 6.79
N PRO A 97 8.15 -4.17 6.09
CA PRO A 97 7.16 -3.15 6.39
C PRO A 97 6.55 -3.36 7.77
N ASP A 98 5.99 -2.28 8.34
CA ASP A 98 5.28 -2.36 9.62
C ASP A 98 3.95 -3.09 9.48
N PHE A 99 3.39 -3.14 8.27
CA PHE A 99 2.01 -3.57 8.07
C PHE A 99 1.83 -4.15 6.67
N ILE A 100 1.10 -5.26 6.58
CA ILE A 100 0.83 -5.92 5.29
C ILE A 100 -0.65 -6.20 5.19
N ILE A 101 -1.26 -5.80 4.06
CA ILE A 101 -2.59 -6.23 3.67
C ILE A 101 -2.41 -7.26 2.56
N ALA A 102 -2.95 -8.45 2.76
CA ALA A 102 -2.93 -9.49 1.73
C ALA A 102 -4.30 -9.56 1.07
N SER A 103 -4.32 -9.44 -0.25
CA SER A 103 -5.56 -9.38 -1.01
C SER A 103 -5.60 -10.45 -2.08
N VAL A 104 -6.81 -10.88 -2.42
CA VAL A 104 -7.06 -11.78 -3.55
C VAL A 104 -7.72 -10.95 -4.63
N HIS A 105 -6.95 -10.53 -5.64
CA HIS A 105 -7.48 -9.74 -6.73
C HIS A 105 -7.90 -10.61 -7.92
N GLU A 106 -7.40 -11.83 -7.99
CA GLU A 106 -7.79 -12.80 -9.01
C GLU A 106 -7.83 -14.20 -8.40
N LEU A 107 -8.82 -14.97 -8.79
CA LEU A 107 -8.86 -16.41 -8.55
C LEU A 107 -8.53 -17.11 -9.86
N ASP A 108 -7.95 -18.31 -9.76
CA ASP A 108 -7.68 -19.10 -10.96
C ASP A 108 -8.98 -19.31 -11.75
N GLY A 109 -8.96 -18.88 -13.01
CA GLY A 109 -10.14 -18.95 -13.85
C GLY A 109 -11.17 -17.85 -13.63
N PHE A 110 -10.94 -16.92 -12.71
CA PHE A 110 -11.89 -15.85 -12.42
C PHE A 110 -11.14 -14.52 -12.32
N PRO A 111 -10.98 -13.83 -13.43
CA PRO A 111 -10.31 -12.55 -13.42
C PRO A 111 -11.11 -11.52 -12.61
N GLY A 112 -10.41 -10.56 -12.02
CA GLY A 112 -11.06 -9.49 -11.28
C GLY A 112 -11.34 -9.80 -9.83
N GLY A 113 -10.97 -10.97 -9.35
CA GLY A 113 -11.05 -11.30 -7.94
C GLY A 113 -12.43 -11.73 -7.50
N LEU A 114 -12.62 -11.80 -6.21
CA LEU A 114 -13.83 -12.36 -5.61
C LEU A 114 -15.08 -11.53 -5.86
N GLY A 115 -14.91 -10.24 -6.04
CA GLY A 115 -16.03 -9.34 -6.27
C GLY A 115 -16.48 -9.28 -7.70
N GLN A 116 -15.85 -10.00 -8.57
CA GLN A 116 -16.14 -9.97 -9.99
C GLN A 116 -17.55 -10.41 -10.27
N SER A 117 -18.29 -9.56 -10.90
CA SER A 117 -19.67 -9.90 -11.21
C SER A 117 -19.81 -10.85 -12.37
N GLY A 118 -18.91 -11.01 -13.20
CA GLY A 118 -19.01 -11.87 -14.38
C GLY A 118 -19.84 -13.12 -14.26
N GLY A 119 -20.56 -13.25 -13.18
CA GLY A 119 -21.48 -14.37 -12.98
C GLY A 119 -20.79 -15.69 -12.72
N ASN A 120 -19.57 -15.65 -12.59
CA ASN A 120 -18.76 -16.85 -12.45
C ASN A 120 -18.23 -17.01 -11.06
N ARG A 121 -19.03 -16.62 -10.20
CA ARG A 121 -18.77 -16.79 -8.80
C ARG A 121 -19.56 -17.91 -8.28
#